data_e8e87a3720106bb6bc4395f59ed2a5ca
#
_entry.id   e8e87a3720106bb6bc4395f59ed2a5ca
#
_cell.length_a   1.000
_cell.length_b   1.000
_cell.length_c   1.000
_cell.angle_alpha   90.00
_cell.angle_beta   90.00
_cell.angle_gamma   90.00
#
_symmetry.space_group_name_H-M   'P 1'
#
loop_
_entity.id
_entity.type
_entity.pdbx_description
1 polymer ?
#
loop_
_entity_poly.entity_id
_entity_poly.type
_entity_poly.pdbx_seq_one_letter_code
_entity_poly.pdbx_strand_id
1 'polypeptide(L)'
;MTIAVGVRCVGRAPATIWRTIASLDQTGFTPAHFFVDGPFEGLDRLAGHGPVTWHAERVGGWPNFLLALTELHLRRPDAEHYLLVEDDVVFCRDVAAYLERKRATLEIASLYTSSRVERAIRPHGIGFTRLNPGWYVASGALALLFSNARLGQFLASDFVRGYRRHPPADLDPRHFRRDGLHHADCVVGRFAREAGCGIQYHYPSLAQHIGEVSAMYPGFTGKRANRCSADFPGEGASALQLA
;
A
#
# COMPACT_ATOMS: atom_id res chain seq x y z
N MET A 1 4.98 11.94 -15.16
CA MET A 1 5.28 10.71 -14.38
C MET A 1 4.28 9.62 -14.74
N THR A 2 4.77 8.46 -15.16
CA THR A 2 3.91 7.30 -15.38
C THR A 2 3.87 6.46 -14.10
N ILE A 3 2.65 6.27 -13.56
CA ILE A 3 2.43 5.43 -12.37
C ILE A 3 1.58 4.22 -12.77
N ALA A 4 2.10 3.01 -12.58
CA ALA A 4 1.31 1.80 -12.65
C ALA A 4 0.62 1.59 -11.30
N VAL A 5 -0.70 1.45 -11.30
CA VAL A 5 -1.49 1.32 -10.07
C VAL A 5 -2.07 -0.09 -9.96
N GLY A 6 -1.86 -0.72 -8.82
CA GLY A 6 -2.47 -1.98 -8.44
C GLY A 6 -3.33 -1.85 -7.19
N VAL A 7 -4.46 -2.52 -7.16
CA VAL A 7 -5.31 -2.61 -5.99
C VAL A 7 -5.41 -4.06 -5.55
N ARG A 8 -5.00 -4.34 -4.33
CA ARG A 8 -5.15 -5.65 -3.73
C ARG A 8 -6.54 -5.78 -3.12
N CYS A 9 -7.26 -6.80 -3.52
CA CYS A 9 -8.65 -7.01 -3.12
C CYS A 9 -8.81 -8.34 -2.41
N VAL A 10 -9.67 -8.35 -1.41
CA VAL A 10 -10.10 -9.57 -0.73
C VAL A 10 -11.59 -9.49 -0.45
N GLY A 11 -12.29 -10.62 -0.57
CA GLY A 11 -13.70 -10.66 -0.19
C GLY A 11 -13.88 -10.31 1.28
N ARG A 12 -14.63 -9.22 1.56
CA ARG A 12 -14.99 -8.77 2.90
C ARG A 12 -16.41 -8.19 2.94
N ALA A 13 -17.01 -8.21 4.10
CA ALA A 13 -18.29 -7.58 4.36
C ALA A 13 -18.15 -6.55 5.51
N PRO A 14 -18.57 -5.28 5.33
CA PRO A 14 -19.02 -4.69 4.06
C PRO A 14 -17.88 -4.53 3.04
N ALA A 15 -18.20 -4.54 1.75
CA ALA A 15 -17.24 -4.36 0.67
C ALA A 15 -16.77 -2.90 0.59
N THR A 16 -15.52 -2.66 0.96
CA THR A 16 -14.89 -1.32 0.93
C THR A 16 -14.36 -0.92 -0.44
N ILE A 17 -14.09 -1.91 -1.29
CA ILE A 17 -13.46 -1.71 -2.61
C ILE A 17 -14.16 -0.67 -3.49
N TRP A 18 -15.50 -0.60 -3.45
CA TRP A 18 -16.25 0.35 -4.29
C TRP A 18 -16.00 1.79 -3.90
N ARG A 19 -15.80 2.04 -2.61
CA ARG A 19 -15.41 3.37 -2.13
C ARG A 19 -13.95 3.68 -2.47
N THR A 20 -13.06 2.68 -2.40
CA THR A 20 -11.67 2.81 -2.82
C THR A 20 -11.57 3.18 -4.30
N ILE A 21 -12.34 2.50 -5.18
CA ILE A 21 -12.39 2.81 -6.62
C ILE A 21 -12.89 4.24 -6.85
N ALA A 22 -14.03 4.60 -6.26
CA ALA A 22 -14.59 5.95 -6.41
C ALA A 22 -13.62 7.04 -5.95
N SER A 23 -12.82 6.75 -4.92
CA SER A 23 -11.78 7.65 -4.44
C SER A 23 -10.58 7.70 -5.42
N LEU A 24 -10.14 6.56 -5.95
CA LEU A 24 -9.06 6.50 -6.94
C LEU A 24 -9.40 7.29 -8.21
N ASP A 25 -10.66 7.25 -8.68
CA ASP A 25 -11.11 8.01 -9.85
C ASP A 25 -10.89 9.53 -9.70
N GLN A 26 -10.85 10.04 -8.47
CA GLN A 26 -10.62 11.46 -8.18
C GLN A 26 -9.14 11.83 -8.05
N THR A 27 -8.24 10.85 -7.99
CA THR A 27 -6.81 11.09 -7.81
C THR A 27 -6.09 11.50 -9.09
N GLY A 28 -6.66 11.21 -10.26
CA GLY A 28 -6.01 11.36 -11.56
C GLY A 28 -5.07 10.21 -11.92
N PHE A 29 -5.08 9.11 -11.19
CA PHE A 29 -4.36 7.89 -11.57
C PHE A 29 -5.01 7.23 -12.80
N THR A 30 -4.19 6.53 -13.59
CA THR A 30 -4.67 5.67 -14.67
C THR A 30 -5.49 4.51 -14.11
N PRO A 31 -6.32 3.83 -14.94
CA PRO A 31 -7.05 2.65 -14.47
C PRO A 31 -6.15 1.69 -13.72
N ALA A 32 -6.60 1.25 -12.55
CA ALA A 32 -5.87 0.33 -11.70
C ALA A 32 -5.99 -1.11 -12.20
N HIS A 33 -4.98 -1.93 -11.93
CA HIS A 33 -5.06 -3.38 -12.05
C HIS A 33 -5.48 -3.98 -10.70
N PHE A 34 -6.50 -4.81 -10.68
CA PHE A 34 -7.04 -5.42 -9.46
C PHE A 34 -6.47 -6.82 -9.25
N PHE A 35 -5.95 -7.08 -8.05
CA PHE A 35 -5.36 -8.37 -7.65
C PHE A 35 -6.23 -8.99 -6.56
N VAL A 36 -7.10 -9.90 -6.96
CA VAL A 36 -8.13 -10.47 -6.08
C VAL A 36 -7.65 -11.79 -5.46
N ASP A 37 -7.64 -11.85 -4.14
CA ASP A 37 -7.17 -12.98 -3.34
C ASP A 37 -8.35 -13.76 -2.73
N GLY A 38 -8.70 -14.88 -3.36
CA GLY A 38 -9.75 -15.79 -2.95
C GLY A 38 -11.14 -15.46 -3.51
N PRO A 39 -12.18 -16.05 -2.93
CA PRO A 39 -13.57 -15.81 -3.34
C PRO A 39 -13.94 -14.33 -3.24
N PHE A 40 -14.55 -13.80 -4.29
CA PHE A 40 -14.93 -12.40 -4.37
C PHE A 40 -16.25 -12.22 -5.15
N GLU A 41 -17.21 -11.56 -4.53
CA GLU A 41 -18.46 -11.19 -5.19
C GLU A 41 -18.28 -9.92 -6.03
N GLY A 42 -18.73 -9.96 -7.29
CA GLY A 42 -18.66 -8.81 -8.19
C GLY A 42 -17.37 -8.70 -9.01
N LEU A 43 -16.72 -9.82 -9.34
CA LEU A 43 -15.56 -9.85 -10.27
C LEU A 43 -15.87 -9.17 -11.61
N ASP A 44 -17.06 -9.44 -12.20
CA ASP A 44 -17.46 -8.83 -13.48
C ASP A 44 -17.59 -7.31 -13.36
N ARG A 45 -18.15 -6.83 -12.24
CA ARG A 45 -18.22 -5.39 -11.96
C ARG A 45 -16.82 -4.80 -11.81
N LEU A 46 -15.91 -5.50 -11.13
CA LEU A 46 -14.53 -5.05 -10.93
C LEU A 46 -13.79 -4.96 -12.28
N ALA A 47 -14.00 -5.93 -13.17
CA ALA A 47 -13.44 -5.93 -14.52
C ALA A 47 -13.91 -4.74 -15.39
N GLY A 48 -15.04 -4.14 -15.07
CA GLY A 48 -15.50 -2.89 -15.68
C GLY A 48 -14.67 -1.66 -15.32
N HIS A 49 -13.88 -1.70 -14.25
CA HIS A 49 -13.01 -0.62 -13.81
C HIS A 49 -11.55 -0.80 -14.22
N GLY A 50 -11.13 -2.00 -14.60
CA GLY A 50 -9.76 -2.28 -15.05
C GLY A 50 -9.43 -3.76 -15.12
N PRO A 51 -8.20 -4.11 -15.53
CA PRO A 51 -7.75 -5.49 -15.56
C PRO A 51 -7.85 -6.17 -14.20
N VAL A 52 -8.17 -7.47 -14.18
CA VAL A 52 -8.28 -8.26 -12.96
C VAL A 52 -7.38 -9.49 -13.07
N THR A 53 -6.53 -9.71 -12.07
CA THR A 53 -5.86 -10.98 -11.81
C THR A 53 -6.54 -11.60 -10.59
N TRP A 54 -7.11 -12.79 -10.76
CA TRP A 54 -7.87 -13.46 -9.73
C TRP A 54 -7.26 -14.80 -9.34
N HIS A 55 -7.04 -15.00 -8.06
CA HIS A 55 -6.69 -16.27 -7.45
C HIS A 55 -7.96 -16.90 -6.86
N ALA A 56 -8.41 -18.03 -7.40
CA ALA A 56 -9.63 -18.71 -6.94
C ALA A 56 -9.54 -19.10 -5.46
N GLU A 57 -8.34 -19.50 -5.02
CA GLU A 57 -8.03 -19.80 -3.64
C GLU A 57 -7.18 -18.68 -3.02
N ARG A 58 -7.34 -18.45 -1.73
CA ARG A 58 -6.52 -17.47 -1.01
C ARG A 58 -5.06 -17.87 -0.98
N VAL A 59 -4.21 -17.02 -1.53
CA VAL A 59 -2.75 -17.15 -1.44
C VAL A 59 -2.18 -16.45 -0.22
N GLY A 60 -2.95 -15.53 0.37
CA GLY A 60 -2.59 -14.79 1.58
C GLY A 60 -1.97 -13.41 1.32
N GLY A 61 -1.95 -12.59 2.38
CA GLY A 61 -1.61 -11.17 2.25
C GLY A 61 -0.21 -10.90 1.67
N TRP A 62 0.81 -11.62 2.13
CA TRP A 62 2.17 -11.44 1.61
C TRP A 62 2.36 -12.00 0.20
N PRO A 63 1.99 -13.24 -0.11
CA PRO A 63 2.08 -13.74 -1.49
C PRO A 63 1.33 -12.86 -2.48
N ASN A 64 0.09 -12.45 -2.18
CA ASN A 64 -0.66 -11.55 -3.04
C ASN A 64 0.03 -10.18 -3.21
N PHE A 65 0.69 -9.66 -2.17
CA PHE A 65 1.48 -8.42 -2.26
C PHE A 65 2.65 -8.56 -3.25
N LEU A 66 3.40 -9.66 -3.17
CA LEU A 66 4.52 -9.91 -4.07
C LEU A 66 4.08 -10.18 -5.51
N LEU A 67 3.03 -11.00 -5.69
CA LEU A 67 2.48 -11.31 -7.00
C LEU A 67 2.00 -10.02 -7.68
N ALA A 68 1.25 -9.18 -6.96
CA ALA A 68 0.77 -7.91 -7.47
C ALA A 68 1.91 -7.00 -7.94
N LEU A 69 2.93 -6.78 -7.11
CA LEU A 69 4.08 -5.94 -7.49
C LEU A 69 4.87 -6.54 -8.66
N THR A 70 5.07 -7.87 -8.65
CA THR A 70 5.78 -8.57 -9.73
C THR A 70 5.01 -8.43 -11.05
N GLU A 71 3.72 -8.67 -11.04
CA GLU A 71 2.90 -8.60 -12.25
C GLU A 71 2.79 -7.17 -12.77
N LEU A 72 2.61 -6.17 -11.90
CA LEU A 72 2.66 -4.76 -12.30
C LEU A 72 3.98 -4.40 -12.99
N HIS A 73 5.09 -4.84 -12.42
CA HIS A 73 6.42 -4.57 -12.98
C HIS A 73 6.62 -5.24 -14.34
N LEU A 74 6.14 -6.48 -14.51
CA LEU A 74 6.24 -7.21 -15.77
C LEU A 74 5.31 -6.62 -16.86
N ARG A 75 4.11 -6.17 -16.50
CA ARG A 75 3.14 -5.61 -17.45
C ARG A 75 3.44 -4.15 -17.84
N ARG A 76 4.08 -3.42 -16.98
CA ARG A 76 4.38 -1.99 -17.19
C ARG A 76 5.86 -1.69 -16.86
N PRO A 77 6.81 -2.34 -17.54
CA PRO A 77 8.24 -2.18 -17.24
C PRO A 77 8.74 -0.74 -17.48
N ASP A 78 7.99 0.00 -18.27
CA ASP A 78 8.21 1.42 -18.64
C ASP A 78 7.68 2.41 -17.58
N ALA A 79 6.91 1.95 -16.59
CA ALA A 79 6.40 2.85 -15.57
C ALA A 79 7.55 3.40 -14.70
N GLU A 80 7.53 4.70 -14.45
CA GLU A 80 8.50 5.35 -13.56
C GLU A 80 8.27 4.97 -12.10
N HIS A 81 7.00 4.74 -11.73
CA HIS A 81 6.61 4.35 -10.37
C HIS A 81 5.48 3.31 -10.38
N TYR A 82 5.39 2.58 -9.28
CA TYR A 82 4.37 1.58 -9.01
C TYR A 82 3.70 1.88 -7.68
N LEU A 83 2.40 2.08 -7.70
CA LEU A 83 1.59 2.29 -6.50
C LEU A 83 0.75 1.03 -6.24
N LEU A 84 0.93 0.41 -5.09
CA LEU A 84 0.09 -0.70 -4.63
C LEU A 84 -0.78 -0.25 -3.46
N VAL A 85 -2.08 -0.44 -3.61
CA VAL A 85 -3.14 0.03 -2.70
C VAL A 85 -3.93 -1.16 -2.16
N GLU A 86 -4.39 -1.08 -0.90
CA GLU A 86 -5.37 -2.02 -0.34
C GLU A 86 -6.80 -1.59 -0.71
N ASP A 87 -7.74 -2.55 -0.70
CA ASP A 87 -9.13 -2.34 -1.06
C ASP A 87 -9.99 -1.57 -0.02
N ASP A 88 -9.34 -1.05 1.02
CA ASP A 88 -9.96 -0.27 2.10
C ASP A 88 -9.26 1.07 2.35
N VAL A 89 -8.79 1.69 1.27
CA VAL A 89 -8.08 2.97 1.30
C VAL A 89 -8.80 4.00 0.44
N VAL A 90 -8.94 5.22 0.96
CA VAL A 90 -9.42 6.39 0.23
C VAL A 90 -8.35 7.48 0.18
N PHE A 91 -8.42 8.37 -0.79
CA PHE A 91 -7.40 9.37 -1.08
C PHE A 91 -7.96 10.80 -1.11
N CYS A 92 -7.09 11.78 -0.93
CA CYS A 92 -7.34 13.14 -1.38
C CYS A 92 -7.47 13.17 -2.92
N ARG A 93 -8.12 14.20 -3.45
CA ARG A 93 -8.13 14.46 -4.91
C ARG A 93 -6.75 14.88 -5.42
N ASP A 94 -6.55 14.75 -6.71
CA ASP A 94 -5.38 15.28 -7.45
C ASP A 94 -4.02 14.72 -6.98
N VAL A 95 -4.00 13.56 -6.34
CA VAL A 95 -2.76 12.96 -5.82
C VAL A 95 -1.75 12.67 -6.93
N ALA A 96 -2.20 12.22 -8.12
CA ALA A 96 -1.30 11.96 -9.24
C ALA A 96 -0.55 13.22 -9.68
N ALA A 97 -1.26 14.33 -9.83
CA ALA A 97 -0.67 15.62 -10.19
C ALA A 97 0.26 16.16 -9.09
N TYR A 98 -0.06 15.92 -7.83
CA TYR A 98 0.81 16.26 -6.70
C TYR A 98 2.11 15.46 -6.74
N LEU A 99 2.04 14.14 -6.92
CA LEU A 99 3.21 13.26 -7.00
C LEU A 99 4.10 13.61 -8.21
N GLU A 100 3.50 14.02 -9.34
CA GLU A 100 4.25 14.49 -10.51
C GLU A 100 5.23 15.62 -10.15
N ARG A 101 4.80 16.58 -9.31
CA ARG A 101 5.66 17.68 -8.86
C ARG A 101 6.81 17.23 -7.95
N LYS A 102 6.69 16.06 -7.30
CA LYS A 102 7.66 15.50 -6.36
C LYS A 102 8.48 14.34 -6.92
N ARG A 103 8.21 13.93 -8.18
CA ARG A 103 8.72 12.68 -8.79
C ARG A 103 10.21 12.42 -8.61
N ALA A 104 11.05 13.45 -8.75
CA ALA A 104 12.49 13.30 -8.73
C ALA A 104 13.05 12.85 -7.38
N THR A 105 12.30 12.96 -6.31
CA THR A 105 12.73 12.63 -4.95
C THR A 105 12.09 11.37 -4.37
N LEU A 106 11.11 10.81 -5.07
CA LEU A 106 10.34 9.67 -4.56
C LEU A 106 11.01 8.34 -4.92
N GLU A 107 11.47 7.62 -3.91
CA GLU A 107 12.08 6.29 -4.05
C GLU A 107 11.14 5.20 -3.54
N ILE A 108 10.85 5.19 -2.24
CA ILE A 108 9.82 4.39 -1.59
C ILE A 108 9.01 5.35 -0.74
N ALA A 109 7.72 5.44 -0.98
CA ALA A 109 6.85 6.33 -0.22
C ALA A 109 5.57 5.63 0.22
N SER A 110 5.08 5.98 1.42
CA SER A 110 3.74 5.64 1.87
C SER A 110 2.86 6.88 1.73
N LEU A 111 1.79 6.78 0.97
CA LEU A 111 0.79 7.84 0.85
C LEU A 111 -0.16 7.83 2.05
N TYR A 112 -0.25 6.73 2.74
CA TYR A 112 -0.91 6.61 4.03
C TYR A 112 0.09 6.83 5.16
N THR A 113 -0.25 7.71 6.08
CA THR A 113 0.57 8.01 7.26
C THR A 113 -0.25 7.78 8.52
N SER A 114 0.12 6.77 9.31
CA SER A 114 -0.58 6.48 10.55
C SER A 114 -0.38 7.59 11.58
N SER A 115 -1.32 7.76 12.51
CA SER A 115 -1.25 8.76 13.57
C SER A 115 0.05 8.70 14.41
N ARG A 116 0.68 7.53 14.49
CA ARG A 116 1.98 7.37 15.14
C ARG A 116 3.11 8.00 14.32
N VAL A 117 3.12 7.78 13.02
CA VAL A 117 4.12 8.34 12.11
C VAL A 117 3.89 9.84 11.94
N GLU A 118 2.63 10.28 11.83
CA GLU A 118 2.27 11.70 11.78
C GLU A 118 2.88 12.49 12.92
N ARG A 119 2.79 11.99 14.15
CA ARG A 119 3.42 12.65 15.33
C ARG A 119 4.92 12.83 15.19
N ALA A 120 5.59 11.89 14.52
CA ALA A 120 7.03 11.96 14.30
C ALA A 120 7.42 12.93 13.19
N ILE A 121 6.61 13.04 12.12
CA ILE A 121 6.97 13.87 10.95
C ILE A 121 6.33 15.25 10.94
N ARG A 122 5.24 15.48 11.69
CA ARG A 122 4.57 16.78 11.80
C ARG A 122 5.52 17.97 12.08
N PRO A 123 6.55 17.85 12.95
CA PRO A 123 7.51 18.93 13.17
C PRO A 123 8.33 19.34 11.93
N HIS A 124 8.40 18.48 10.91
CA HIS A 124 9.10 18.78 9.66
C HIS A 124 8.25 19.57 8.66
N GLY A 125 6.98 19.84 9.00
CA GLY A 125 6.06 20.58 8.14
C GLY A 125 5.37 19.73 7.08
N ILE A 126 4.63 20.41 6.19
CA ILE A 126 3.85 19.77 5.12
C ILE A 126 4.78 19.22 4.03
N GLY A 127 4.52 18.00 3.59
CA GLY A 127 5.26 17.34 2.51
C GLY A 127 5.81 15.97 2.89
N PHE A 128 6.71 15.46 2.06
CA PHE A 128 7.36 14.17 2.29
C PHE A 128 8.56 14.30 3.22
N THR A 129 8.55 13.51 4.28
CA THR A 129 9.67 13.35 5.21
C THR A 129 10.19 11.93 5.14
N ARG A 130 11.50 11.76 4.92
CA ARG A 130 12.15 10.45 4.92
C ARG A 130 12.40 9.99 6.35
N LEU A 131 11.92 8.81 6.67
CA LEU A 131 12.28 8.12 7.89
C LEU A 131 13.13 6.88 7.56
N ASN A 132 14.18 6.66 8.34
CA ASN A 132 14.82 5.36 8.38
C ASN A 132 14.05 4.54 9.40
N PRO A 133 13.15 3.65 8.98
CA PRO A 133 12.41 2.87 9.94
C PRO A 133 13.43 2.05 10.73
N GLY A 134 13.46 2.25 12.05
CA GLY A 134 13.95 1.20 12.91
C GLY A 134 13.22 -0.08 12.51
N TRP A 135 13.69 -1.24 12.91
CA TRP A 135 13.17 -2.57 12.54
C TRP A 135 11.65 -2.78 12.67
N TYR A 136 10.91 -1.80 13.12
CA TYR A 136 9.49 -1.82 13.44
C TYR A 136 8.70 -1.00 12.47
N VAL A 137 8.74 -0.81 11.36
CA VAL A 137 7.61 0.00 10.88
C VAL A 137 7.79 0.75 9.57
N ALA A 138 7.48 0.09 8.52
CA ALA A 138 6.57 0.72 7.58
C ALA A 138 5.16 0.56 8.17
N SER A 139 4.58 1.57 8.80
CA SER A 139 3.22 1.49 9.35
C SER A 139 2.20 1.46 8.23
N GLY A 140 1.78 0.26 7.85
CA GLY A 140 0.72 0.04 6.90
C GLY A 140 1.18 0.01 5.44
N ALA A 141 1.24 -1.19 4.86
CA ALA A 141 1.38 -1.37 3.41
C ALA A 141 0.07 -1.00 2.66
N LEU A 142 -0.63 0.05 3.09
CA LEU A 142 -1.96 0.39 2.60
C LEU A 142 -1.93 1.11 1.25
N ALA A 143 -0.94 1.96 1.03
CA ALA A 143 -0.74 2.69 -0.21
C ALA A 143 0.76 2.97 -0.37
N LEU A 144 1.49 1.99 -0.91
CA LEU A 144 2.94 2.05 -1.09
C LEU A 144 3.32 2.37 -2.54
N LEU A 145 4.12 3.39 -2.70
CA LEU A 145 4.72 3.82 -3.96
C LEU A 145 6.19 3.40 -4.00
N PHE A 146 6.61 2.80 -5.11
CA PHE A 146 8.01 2.48 -5.40
C PHE A 146 8.43 3.16 -6.69
N SER A 147 9.63 3.72 -6.77
CA SER A 147 10.25 3.99 -8.05
C SER A 147 10.58 2.67 -8.78
N ASN A 148 10.67 2.70 -10.10
CA ASN A 148 11.01 1.52 -10.92
C ASN A 148 12.30 0.85 -10.41
N ALA A 149 13.35 1.64 -10.22
CA ALA A 149 14.62 1.13 -9.74
C ALA A 149 14.52 0.46 -8.36
N ARG A 150 13.75 1.07 -7.41
CA ARG A 150 13.60 0.51 -6.06
C ARG A 150 12.72 -0.74 -6.05
N LEU A 151 11.70 -0.79 -6.89
CA LEU A 151 10.89 -2.00 -7.03
C LEU A 151 11.74 -3.16 -7.58
N GLY A 152 12.52 -2.94 -8.64
CA GLY A 152 13.42 -3.95 -9.19
C GLY A 152 14.41 -4.49 -8.15
N GLN A 153 15.04 -3.60 -7.37
CA GLN A 153 15.93 -3.99 -6.28
C GLN A 153 15.19 -4.77 -5.17
N PHE A 154 13.99 -4.34 -4.80
CA PHE A 154 13.18 -5.04 -3.81
C PHE A 154 12.82 -6.46 -4.25
N LEU A 155 12.29 -6.61 -5.47
CA LEU A 155 11.93 -7.92 -6.03
C LEU A 155 13.13 -8.87 -6.19
N ALA A 156 14.32 -8.33 -6.44
CA ALA A 156 15.55 -9.09 -6.53
C ALA A 156 16.22 -9.38 -5.17
N SER A 157 15.72 -8.81 -4.08
CA SER A 157 16.35 -8.90 -2.77
C SER A 157 16.19 -10.28 -2.11
N ASP A 158 17.08 -10.59 -1.16
CA ASP A 158 16.99 -11.81 -0.37
C ASP A 158 15.76 -11.85 0.54
N PHE A 159 15.19 -10.70 0.89
CA PHE A 159 13.92 -10.61 1.60
C PHE A 159 12.78 -11.29 0.83
N VAL A 160 12.71 -11.06 -0.47
CA VAL A 160 11.72 -11.68 -1.35
C VAL A 160 12.08 -13.15 -1.62
N ARG A 161 13.34 -13.44 -1.93
CA ARG A 161 13.80 -14.80 -2.20
C ARG A 161 13.75 -15.71 -0.98
N GLY A 162 14.14 -15.20 0.17
CA GLY A 162 14.13 -15.94 1.44
C GLY A 162 12.71 -16.31 1.89
N TYR A 163 11.74 -15.44 1.64
CA TYR A 163 10.35 -15.69 2.01
C TYR A 163 9.74 -16.92 1.31
N ARG A 164 10.09 -17.20 0.07
CA ARG A 164 9.61 -18.39 -0.66
C ARG A 164 9.96 -19.72 0.01
N ARG A 165 10.91 -19.74 0.94
CA ARG A 165 11.37 -20.94 1.65
C ARG A 165 10.59 -21.24 2.94
N HIS A 166 9.76 -20.32 3.40
CA HIS A 166 8.98 -20.47 4.62
C HIS A 166 7.48 -20.30 4.28
N PRO A 167 6.76 -21.39 4.00
CA PRO A 167 5.32 -21.30 3.75
C PRO A 167 4.61 -20.74 4.98
N PRO A 168 3.55 -19.92 4.80
CA PRO A 168 2.85 -19.25 5.89
C PRO A 168 1.92 -20.16 6.71
N ALA A 169 1.95 -21.47 6.49
CA ALA A 169 0.95 -22.41 7.03
C ALA A 169 0.87 -22.48 8.56
N ASP A 170 1.89 -22.05 9.30
CA ASP A 170 1.98 -22.24 10.76
C ASP A 170 2.15 -20.93 11.55
N LEU A 171 1.67 -19.82 11.01
CA LEU A 171 1.86 -18.52 11.66
C LEU A 171 0.90 -18.32 12.82
N ASP A 172 1.33 -18.76 14.00
CA ASP A 172 0.74 -18.32 15.25
C ASP A 172 0.82 -16.78 15.34
N PRO A 173 -0.32 -16.08 15.49
CA PRO A 173 -0.34 -14.62 15.64
C PRO A 173 0.60 -14.10 16.73
N ARG A 174 1.00 -14.93 17.69
CA ARG A 174 1.97 -14.61 18.76
C ARG A 174 3.40 -14.51 18.24
N HIS A 175 3.76 -15.21 17.16
CA HIS A 175 5.07 -15.14 16.51
C HIS A 175 5.23 -13.90 15.63
N PHE A 176 4.14 -13.27 15.18
CA PHE A 176 4.16 -12.00 14.45
C PHE A 176 4.87 -10.87 15.19
N ARG A 177 4.89 -10.91 16.52
CA ARG A 177 5.53 -9.86 17.32
C ARG A 177 7.05 -9.98 17.38
N ARG A 178 7.62 -11.16 17.11
CA ARG A 178 9.05 -11.39 17.25
C ARG A 178 9.85 -11.18 15.97
N ASP A 179 9.35 -11.60 14.82
CA ASP A 179 10.19 -11.69 13.62
C ASP A 179 9.80 -10.69 12.51
N GLY A 180 8.61 -10.09 12.52
CA GLY A 180 8.18 -9.07 11.54
C GLY A 180 8.28 -9.49 10.07
N LEU A 181 8.70 -10.73 9.80
CA LEU A 181 9.08 -11.23 8.49
C LEU A 181 7.89 -11.50 7.55
N HIS A 182 6.67 -11.44 8.07
CA HIS A 182 5.48 -11.88 7.34
C HIS A 182 4.50 -10.76 7.03
N HIS A 183 4.82 -9.54 7.42
CA HIS A 183 4.05 -8.36 7.06
C HIS A 183 4.75 -7.60 5.95
N ALA A 184 4.02 -7.27 4.90
CA ALA A 184 4.54 -6.52 3.77
C ALA A 184 5.23 -5.22 4.20
N ASP A 185 4.63 -4.50 5.13
CA ASP A 185 5.17 -3.27 5.71
C ASP A 185 6.51 -3.49 6.44
N CYS A 186 6.63 -4.57 7.22
CA CYS A 186 7.88 -4.88 7.91
C CYS A 186 9.00 -5.28 6.93
N VAL A 187 8.67 -6.08 5.92
CA VAL A 187 9.64 -6.52 4.92
C VAL A 187 10.12 -5.35 4.08
N VAL A 188 9.21 -4.49 3.62
CA VAL A 188 9.57 -3.27 2.88
C VAL A 188 10.40 -2.33 3.74
N GLY A 189 10.05 -2.16 5.02
CA GLY A 189 10.80 -1.32 5.95
C GLY A 189 12.23 -1.81 6.19
N ARG A 190 12.42 -3.13 6.33
CA ARG A 190 13.76 -3.73 6.44
C ARG A 190 14.57 -3.56 5.17
N PHE A 191 13.98 -3.84 4.03
CA PHE A 191 14.62 -3.59 2.73
C PHE A 191 15.04 -2.12 2.59
N ALA A 192 14.13 -1.17 2.84
CA ALA A 192 14.43 0.26 2.71
C ALA A 192 15.58 0.69 3.62
N ARG A 193 15.67 0.14 4.83
CA ARG A 193 16.79 0.39 5.75
C ARG A 193 18.11 -0.18 5.23
N GLU A 194 18.13 -1.43 4.78
CA GLU A 194 19.36 -2.08 4.29
C GLU A 194 19.83 -1.49 2.96
N ALA A 195 18.89 -1.05 2.12
CA ALA A 195 19.19 -0.31 0.90
C ALA A 195 19.57 1.16 1.14
N GLY A 196 19.54 1.65 2.39
CA GLY A 196 19.89 3.02 2.76
C GLY A 196 18.95 4.10 2.22
N CYS A 197 17.77 3.74 1.68
CA CYS A 197 16.85 4.70 1.09
C CYS A 197 15.76 5.20 2.05
N GLY A 198 15.47 4.46 3.12
CA GLY A 198 14.37 4.77 4.02
C GLY A 198 13.00 4.72 3.35
N ILE A 199 11.97 5.14 4.08
CA ILE A 199 10.61 5.31 3.54
C ILE A 199 10.18 6.76 3.74
N GLN A 200 9.60 7.35 2.71
CA GLN A 200 9.06 8.70 2.74
C GLN A 200 7.57 8.64 3.12
N TYR A 201 7.19 9.43 4.12
CA TYR A 201 5.80 9.59 4.57
C TYR A 201 5.36 11.03 4.34
N HIS A 202 4.14 11.20 3.88
CA HIS A 202 3.57 12.52 3.66
C HIS A 202 2.81 13.03 4.89
N TYR A 203 3.02 14.31 5.22
CA TYR A 203 2.23 15.01 6.23
C TYR A 203 1.52 16.23 5.59
N PRO A 204 0.22 16.41 5.81
CA PRO A 204 -0.74 15.42 6.35
C PRO A 204 -0.88 14.19 5.44
N SER A 205 -1.46 13.09 5.93
CA SER A 205 -1.66 11.87 5.13
C SER A 205 -2.44 12.14 3.85
N LEU A 206 -1.99 11.60 2.70
CA LEU A 206 -2.70 11.71 1.42
C LEU A 206 -3.78 10.63 1.25
N ALA A 207 -3.76 9.64 2.12
CA ALA A 207 -4.68 8.51 2.08
C ALA A 207 -5.20 8.18 3.49
N GLN A 208 -6.38 7.54 3.56
CA GLN A 208 -7.00 7.11 4.81
C GLN A 208 -7.45 5.67 4.73
N HIS A 209 -7.17 4.91 5.79
CA HIS A 209 -7.71 3.58 5.97
C HIS A 209 -9.16 3.64 6.45
N ILE A 210 -10.05 2.92 5.78
CA ILE A 210 -11.49 2.91 6.06
C ILE A 210 -12.02 1.53 6.49
N GLY A 211 -11.15 0.51 6.52
CA GLY A 211 -11.53 -0.84 6.94
C GLY A 211 -11.84 -0.93 8.43
N GLU A 212 -13.02 -1.41 8.78
CA GLU A 212 -13.45 -1.63 10.17
C GLU A 212 -13.16 -3.05 10.66
N VAL A 213 -13.06 -3.99 9.73
CA VAL A 213 -12.82 -5.41 9.99
C VAL A 213 -11.57 -5.85 9.24
N SER A 214 -10.64 -6.46 9.95
CA SER A 214 -9.44 -7.00 9.32
C SER A 214 -9.75 -8.26 8.52
N ALA A 215 -9.47 -8.26 7.22
CA ALA A 215 -9.58 -9.45 6.39
C ALA A 215 -8.51 -10.50 6.71
N MET A 216 -7.35 -10.08 7.26
CA MET A 216 -6.28 -10.98 7.68
C MET A 216 -6.50 -11.56 9.08
N TYR A 217 -7.22 -10.82 9.93
CA TYR A 217 -7.44 -11.18 11.34
C TYR A 217 -8.92 -10.97 11.69
N PRO A 218 -9.81 -11.92 11.41
CA PRO A 218 -11.27 -11.75 11.62
C PRO A 218 -11.68 -11.44 13.06
N GLY A 219 -10.83 -11.74 14.05
CA GLY A 219 -11.06 -11.37 15.44
C GLY A 219 -10.65 -9.94 15.83
N PHE A 220 -10.06 -9.18 14.89
CA PHE A 220 -9.68 -7.78 15.11
C PHE A 220 -10.74 -6.87 14.50
N THR A 221 -11.55 -6.26 15.35
CA THR A 221 -12.62 -5.34 14.97
C THR A 221 -12.46 -3.97 15.63
N GLY A 222 -13.14 -2.96 15.09
CA GLY A 222 -13.20 -1.62 15.64
C GLY A 222 -11.84 -0.90 15.66
N LYS A 223 -11.56 -0.16 16.74
CA LYS A 223 -10.34 0.69 16.86
C LYS A 223 -9.01 -0.03 16.67
N ARG A 224 -8.96 -1.37 16.80
CA ARG A 224 -7.75 -2.17 16.56
C ARG A 224 -7.55 -2.50 15.08
N ALA A 225 -8.63 -2.63 14.33
CA ALA A 225 -8.60 -2.85 12.88
C ALA A 225 -8.44 -1.51 12.14
N ASN A 226 -9.05 -0.47 12.64
CA ASN A 226 -9.05 0.86 12.04
C ASN A 226 -7.82 1.67 12.50
N ARG A 227 -6.78 1.66 11.71
CA ARG A 227 -5.55 2.45 11.92
C ARG A 227 -5.66 3.76 11.14
N CYS A 228 -6.50 4.67 11.60
CA CYS A 228 -6.70 5.94 10.93
C CYS A 228 -5.49 6.88 11.05
N SER A 229 -5.28 7.68 10.01
CA SER A 229 -4.55 8.93 10.07
C SER A 229 -5.37 9.95 10.89
N ALA A 230 -4.71 10.72 11.75
CA ALA A 230 -5.39 11.75 12.54
C ALA A 230 -5.60 13.03 11.71
N ASP A 231 -4.68 13.29 10.79
CA ASP A 231 -4.61 14.56 10.02
C ASP A 231 -4.91 14.35 8.53
N PHE A 232 -5.69 13.34 8.18
CA PHE A 232 -6.16 13.17 6.80
C PHE A 232 -7.15 14.30 6.45
N PRO A 233 -6.88 15.10 5.41
CA PRO A 233 -7.69 16.26 5.08
C PRO A 233 -9.09 15.95 4.54
N GLY A 234 -9.33 14.70 4.12
CA GLY A 234 -10.58 14.24 3.55
C GLY A 234 -10.50 13.98 2.04
N GLU A 235 -11.43 13.14 1.54
CA GLU A 235 -11.52 12.78 0.11
C GLU A 235 -11.83 13.99 -0.79
N GLY A 236 -12.51 15.02 -0.26
CA GLY A 236 -12.82 16.25 -0.99
C GLY A 236 -11.67 17.26 -1.08
N ALA A 237 -10.62 17.11 -0.26
CA ALA A 237 -9.46 18.00 -0.28
C ALA A 237 -8.54 17.71 -1.47
N SER A 238 -8.04 18.75 -2.13
CA SER A 238 -7.04 18.58 -3.19
C SER A 238 -5.63 18.48 -2.61
N ALA A 239 -4.88 17.44 -2.97
CA ALA A 239 -3.48 17.30 -2.59
C ALA A 239 -2.60 18.47 -3.09
N LEU A 240 -3.01 19.13 -4.17
CA LEU A 240 -2.31 20.29 -4.72
C LEU A 240 -2.35 21.52 -3.81
N GLN A 241 -3.30 21.57 -2.88
CA GLN A 241 -3.43 22.65 -1.88
C GLN A 241 -2.59 22.39 -0.62
N LEU A 242 -1.98 21.20 -0.51
CA LEU A 242 -1.10 20.81 0.59
C LEU A 242 0.39 21.09 0.29
N ALA A 243 0.68 21.81 -0.78
CA ALA A 243 2.04 22.08 -1.26
C ALA A 243 2.50 23.48 -0.83
#